data_78db039de4a02e956eff298ea9f77c23
#
_entry.id   78db039de4a02e956eff298ea9f77c23
#
_cell.length_a   1.000
_cell.length_b   1.000
_cell.length_c   1.000
_cell.angle_alpha   90.00
_cell.angle_beta   90.00
_cell.angle_gamma   90.00
#
_symmetry.space_group_name_H-M   'P 1'
#
loop_
_entity.id
_entity.type
_entity.pdbx_description
1 polymer ?
#
loop_
_entity_poly.entity_id
_entity_poly.type
_entity_poly.pdbx_seq_one_letter_code
_entity_poly.pdbx_strand_id
1 'polypeptide(L)'
;MEIVDGSQRLRTIRDFMADKVTLRDLETIPAANNFRFSDLPNSRQLKFAETPIRVIILDNTTDAVTRTEMFARINTGGTTANDAEVRRGSLPGPFMNLIIELAKDPTFVALTPISPQLVDKREREELVTRFFAYLDSFDPTLNDGEGDIATYKEEPRRFYFSFVKERNDRIAAELDSGGISPTIDAMRTDFTSTLDFIKAVSPHGFTKSETGNQVPRVRFESIAVGSALALRVDPTVVDRVSDMTPLLSSNEFSDVTRSDAANVKSKLLNRIRLTRNWLLAQ
;
A
#
# COMPACT_ATOMS: atom_id res chain seq x y z
N MET A 1 -23.16 3.09 -15.68
CA MET A 1 -23.05 4.00 -14.55
C MET A 1 -22.80 3.17 -13.31
N GLU A 2 -21.69 3.41 -12.62
CA GLU A 2 -21.27 2.65 -11.43
C GLU A 2 -21.42 3.53 -10.20
N ILE A 3 -21.89 2.96 -9.08
CA ILE A 3 -22.04 3.68 -7.82
C ILE A 3 -20.73 3.54 -7.04
N VAL A 4 -20.00 4.63 -6.91
CA VAL A 4 -18.70 4.69 -6.22
C VAL A 4 -18.89 4.68 -4.69
N ASP A 5 -19.89 5.39 -4.15
CA ASP A 5 -20.27 5.40 -2.73
C ASP A 5 -21.78 5.48 -2.56
N GLY A 6 -22.25 5.08 -1.39
CA GLY A 6 -23.66 5.13 -1.02
C GLY A 6 -24.50 3.94 -1.45
N SER A 7 -23.92 2.92 -2.05
CA SER A 7 -24.65 1.71 -2.50
C SER A 7 -25.40 1.01 -1.35
N GLN A 8 -24.80 0.94 -0.15
CA GLN A 8 -25.49 0.38 1.03
C GLN A 8 -26.65 1.28 1.47
N ARG A 9 -26.43 2.60 1.54
CA ARG A 9 -27.48 3.57 1.88
C ARG A 9 -28.66 3.51 0.93
N LEU A 10 -28.41 3.46 -0.36
CA LEU A 10 -29.45 3.33 -1.38
C LEU A 10 -30.21 2.00 -1.29
N ARG A 11 -29.50 0.88 -1.03
CA ARG A 11 -30.13 -0.42 -0.80
C ARG A 11 -31.01 -0.40 0.44
N THR A 12 -30.52 0.15 1.55
CA THR A 12 -31.30 0.26 2.79
C THR A 12 -32.56 1.10 2.60
N ILE A 13 -32.46 2.24 1.91
CA ILE A 13 -33.62 3.07 1.57
C ILE A 13 -34.63 2.30 0.73
N ARG A 14 -34.18 1.65 -0.34
CA ARG A 14 -35.02 0.81 -1.20
C ARG A 14 -35.69 -0.32 -0.42
N ASP A 15 -34.91 -1.02 0.41
CA ASP A 15 -35.38 -2.18 1.15
C ASP A 15 -36.34 -1.75 2.29
N PHE A 16 -36.15 -0.55 2.86
CA PHE A 16 -37.09 0.05 3.79
C PHE A 16 -38.40 0.40 3.09
N MET A 17 -38.38 1.07 1.93
CA MET A 17 -39.58 1.39 1.15
C MET A 17 -40.33 0.13 0.68
N ALA A 18 -39.64 -1.00 0.56
CA ALA A 18 -40.21 -2.31 0.21
C ALA A 18 -40.61 -3.15 1.44
N ASP A 19 -40.71 -2.55 2.63
CA ASP A 19 -41.05 -3.19 3.91
C ASP A 19 -40.14 -4.37 4.33
N LYS A 20 -38.91 -4.40 3.82
CA LYS A 20 -37.92 -5.46 4.14
C LYS A 20 -37.05 -5.10 5.36
N VAL A 21 -37.06 -3.86 5.77
CA VAL A 21 -36.27 -3.34 6.89
C VAL A 21 -37.22 -2.76 7.93
N THR A 22 -36.93 -3.08 9.19
CA THR A 22 -37.63 -2.51 10.37
C THR A 22 -36.69 -1.52 11.04
N LEU A 23 -37.18 -0.33 11.37
CA LEU A 23 -36.42 0.70 12.09
C LEU A 23 -36.11 0.23 13.53
N ARG A 24 -34.86 0.40 13.95
CA ARG A 24 -34.41 0.02 15.30
C ARG A 24 -33.43 1.05 15.83
N ASP A 25 -33.34 1.15 17.15
CA ASP A 25 -32.36 1.97 17.87
C ASP A 25 -32.39 3.46 17.47
N LEU A 26 -33.58 3.98 17.19
CA LEU A 26 -33.79 5.39 16.89
C LEU A 26 -33.80 6.22 18.15
N GLU A 27 -32.72 6.90 18.48
CA GLU A 27 -32.62 7.79 19.65
C GLU A 27 -33.42 9.08 19.48
N THR A 28 -33.43 9.65 18.28
CA THR A 28 -34.08 10.94 17.98
C THR A 28 -35.59 10.81 17.83
N ILE A 29 -36.10 9.66 17.37
CA ILE A 29 -37.52 9.39 17.15
C ILE A 29 -37.89 8.00 17.72
N PRO A 30 -37.81 7.79 19.03
CA PRO A 30 -38.03 6.48 19.64
C PRO A 30 -39.39 5.84 19.29
N ALA A 31 -40.41 6.68 19.07
CA ALA A 31 -41.76 6.24 18.72
C ALA A 31 -41.84 5.51 17.36
N ALA A 32 -40.84 5.66 16.50
CA ALA A 32 -40.79 4.96 15.22
C ALA A 32 -39.97 3.65 15.28
N ASN A 33 -39.44 3.25 16.43
CA ASN A 33 -38.79 1.96 16.60
C ASN A 33 -39.80 0.83 16.33
N ASN A 34 -39.31 -0.20 15.65
CA ASN A 34 -40.04 -1.35 15.14
C ASN A 34 -41.03 -1.05 14.00
N PHE A 35 -41.07 0.16 13.46
CA PHE A 35 -41.88 0.49 12.29
C PHE A 35 -41.20 0.00 11.00
N ARG A 36 -42.04 -0.48 10.06
CA ARG A 36 -41.75 -0.62 8.64
C ARG A 36 -42.20 0.63 7.89
N PHE A 37 -41.91 0.73 6.62
CA PHE A 37 -42.36 1.89 5.83
C PHE A 37 -43.88 2.02 5.78
N SER A 38 -44.61 0.89 5.65
CA SER A 38 -46.08 0.85 5.64
C SER A 38 -46.71 1.25 6.98
N ASP A 39 -45.98 1.15 8.10
CA ASP A 39 -46.47 1.55 9.42
C ASP A 39 -46.42 3.08 9.62
N LEU A 40 -45.74 3.80 8.75
CA LEU A 40 -45.68 5.24 8.80
C LEU A 40 -47.01 5.88 8.32
N PRO A 41 -47.46 7.00 8.92
CA PRO A 41 -48.56 7.77 8.36
C PRO A 41 -48.34 8.13 6.89
N ASN A 42 -49.38 8.11 6.05
CA ASN A 42 -49.28 8.41 4.59
C ASN A 42 -48.53 9.71 4.28
N SER A 43 -48.72 10.75 5.08
CA SER A 43 -47.99 12.00 4.90
C SER A 43 -46.49 11.87 5.12
N ARG A 44 -46.06 10.94 5.96
CA ARG A 44 -44.63 10.65 6.20
C ARG A 44 -44.06 9.77 5.13
N GLN A 45 -44.82 8.78 4.63
CA GLN A 45 -44.43 7.96 3.50
C GLN A 45 -44.20 8.84 2.26
N LEU A 46 -45.13 9.74 1.94
CA LEU A 46 -45.02 10.67 0.84
C LEU A 46 -43.80 11.58 0.97
N LYS A 47 -43.61 12.21 2.12
CA LYS A 47 -42.45 13.05 2.41
C LYS A 47 -41.13 12.31 2.27
N PHE A 48 -41.07 11.03 2.72
CA PHE A 48 -39.88 10.20 2.57
C PHE A 48 -39.58 9.90 1.10
N ALA A 49 -40.61 9.53 0.33
CA ALA A 49 -40.48 9.22 -1.11
C ALA A 49 -40.08 10.43 -1.94
N GLU A 50 -40.53 11.64 -1.57
CA GLU A 50 -40.22 12.89 -2.26
C GLU A 50 -38.93 13.56 -1.78
N THR A 51 -38.26 13.01 -0.75
CA THR A 51 -37.01 13.59 -0.26
C THR A 51 -35.91 13.45 -1.30
N PRO A 52 -35.33 14.56 -1.82
CA PRO A 52 -34.33 14.49 -2.89
C PRO A 52 -33.01 13.91 -2.37
N ILE A 53 -32.44 13.03 -3.15
CA ILE A 53 -31.08 12.51 -2.92
C ILE A 53 -30.11 13.28 -3.81
N ARG A 54 -29.13 13.97 -3.21
CA ARG A 54 -28.08 14.64 -3.96
C ARG A 54 -27.08 13.60 -4.46
N VAL A 55 -26.85 13.57 -5.77
CA VAL A 55 -25.89 12.69 -6.44
C VAL A 55 -24.81 13.53 -7.07
N ILE A 56 -23.54 13.17 -6.86
CA ILE A 56 -22.40 13.74 -7.56
C ILE A 56 -22.00 12.75 -8.65
N ILE A 57 -22.04 13.18 -9.90
CA ILE A 57 -21.65 12.37 -11.06
C ILE A 57 -20.20 12.72 -11.39
N LEU A 58 -19.32 11.70 -11.44
CA LEU A 58 -17.95 11.84 -11.91
C LEU A 58 -17.93 11.60 -13.43
N ASP A 59 -17.23 12.46 -14.14
CA ASP A 59 -17.08 12.32 -15.59
C ASP A 59 -16.21 11.09 -15.92
N ASN A 60 -16.49 10.44 -17.04
CA ASN A 60 -15.74 9.31 -17.57
C ASN A 60 -14.29 9.67 -17.94
N THR A 61 -14.01 10.96 -18.13
CA THR A 61 -12.65 11.48 -18.38
C THR A 61 -11.78 11.53 -17.12
N THR A 62 -12.38 11.37 -15.92
CA THR A 62 -11.64 11.35 -14.66
C THR A 62 -10.78 10.10 -14.60
N ASP A 63 -9.45 10.26 -14.45
CA ASP A 63 -8.53 9.13 -14.33
C ASP A 63 -8.81 8.27 -13.06
N ALA A 64 -8.37 7.00 -13.09
CA ALA A 64 -8.64 6.06 -12.02
C ALA A 64 -8.05 6.50 -10.67
N VAL A 65 -6.94 7.25 -10.67
CA VAL A 65 -6.29 7.78 -9.46
C VAL A 65 -7.19 8.82 -8.82
N THR A 66 -7.64 9.80 -9.61
CA THR A 66 -8.55 10.87 -9.14
C THR A 66 -9.88 10.30 -8.63
N ARG A 67 -10.45 9.30 -9.34
CA ARG A 67 -11.67 8.61 -8.86
C ARG A 67 -11.46 7.95 -7.50
N THR A 68 -10.33 7.30 -7.30
CA THR A 68 -10.00 6.63 -6.03
C THR A 68 -9.73 7.64 -4.92
N GLU A 69 -9.09 8.77 -5.23
CA GLU A 69 -8.91 9.85 -4.25
C GLU A 69 -10.23 10.46 -3.80
N MET A 70 -11.15 10.68 -4.75
CA MET A 70 -12.50 11.16 -4.42
C MET A 70 -13.26 10.14 -3.59
N PHE A 71 -13.17 8.84 -3.91
CA PHE A 71 -13.77 7.76 -3.11
C PHE A 71 -13.25 7.77 -1.67
N ALA A 72 -11.93 7.87 -1.49
CA ALA A 72 -11.33 7.95 -0.17
C ALA A 72 -11.80 9.19 0.62
N ARG A 73 -11.97 10.34 -0.03
CA ARG A 73 -12.46 11.58 0.59
C ARG A 73 -13.95 11.53 0.93
N ILE A 74 -14.77 10.90 0.11
CA ILE A 74 -16.22 10.78 0.32
C ILE A 74 -16.52 9.81 1.48
N ASN A 75 -15.75 8.72 1.61
CA ASN A 75 -15.90 7.73 2.69
C ASN A 75 -15.41 8.21 4.08
N THR A 76 -15.11 9.49 4.25
CA THR A 76 -14.59 10.08 5.51
C THR A 76 -15.61 10.23 6.63
N GLY A 77 -16.82 9.68 6.51
CA GLY A 77 -17.82 9.63 7.60
C GLY A 77 -17.51 8.62 8.72
N GLY A 78 -16.41 7.88 8.61
CA GLY A 78 -15.88 6.89 9.56
C GLY A 78 -14.36 6.98 9.70
N THR A 79 -13.70 5.94 10.14
CA THR A 79 -12.23 5.85 10.18
C THR A 79 -11.67 5.99 8.76
N THR A 80 -10.88 7.02 8.50
CA THR A 80 -10.30 7.29 7.17
C THR A 80 -9.41 6.12 6.76
N ALA A 81 -9.75 5.47 5.64
CA ALA A 81 -8.90 4.43 5.09
C ALA A 81 -7.54 5.02 4.70
N ASN A 82 -6.46 4.34 5.04
CA ASN A 82 -5.11 4.75 4.66
C ASN A 82 -4.81 4.37 3.20
N ASP A 83 -3.68 4.85 2.67
CA ASP A 83 -3.32 4.65 1.26
C ASP A 83 -3.17 3.17 0.86
N ALA A 84 -2.72 2.30 1.76
CA ALA A 84 -2.60 0.86 1.49
C ALA A 84 -3.99 0.19 1.40
N GLU A 85 -4.91 0.56 2.30
CA GLU A 85 -6.30 0.07 2.27
C GLU A 85 -7.02 0.54 1.00
N VAL A 86 -6.83 1.80 0.63
CA VAL A 86 -7.40 2.38 -0.60
C VAL A 86 -6.86 1.66 -1.83
N ARG A 87 -5.54 1.45 -1.95
CA ARG A 87 -4.94 0.72 -3.07
C ARG A 87 -5.46 -0.70 -3.17
N ARG A 88 -5.50 -1.42 -2.04
CA ARG A 88 -6.04 -2.79 -2.01
C ARG A 88 -7.48 -2.89 -2.51
N GLY A 89 -8.33 -1.95 -2.11
CA GLY A 89 -9.73 -1.93 -2.53
C GLY A 89 -9.95 -1.49 -3.97
N SER A 90 -9.09 -0.62 -4.49
CA SER A 90 -9.28 0.05 -5.78
C SER A 90 -8.51 -0.58 -6.93
N LEU A 91 -7.47 -1.34 -6.65
CA LEU A 91 -6.60 -1.96 -7.64
C LEU A 91 -6.49 -3.49 -7.44
N PRO A 92 -7.63 -4.22 -7.43
CA PRO A 92 -7.56 -5.67 -7.40
C PRO A 92 -6.84 -6.16 -8.68
N GLY A 93 -6.04 -7.21 -8.53
CA GLY A 93 -5.31 -7.78 -9.67
C GLY A 93 -4.19 -8.70 -9.23
N PRO A 94 -3.48 -9.34 -10.19
CA PRO A 94 -2.49 -10.36 -9.87
C PRO A 94 -1.30 -9.80 -9.07
N PHE A 95 -0.85 -8.57 -9.34
CA PHE A 95 0.21 -7.96 -8.55
C PHE A 95 -0.26 -7.58 -7.13
N MET A 96 -1.48 -7.08 -6.98
CA MET A 96 -2.03 -6.83 -5.64
C MET A 96 -2.16 -8.14 -4.85
N ASN A 97 -2.53 -9.25 -5.49
CA ASN A 97 -2.56 -10.56 -4.84
C ASN A 97 -1.16 -11.00 -4.39
N LEU A 98 -0.13 -10.77 -5.20
CA LEU A 98 1.26 -11.02 -4.83
C LEU A 98 1.69 -10.18 -3.63
N ILE A 99 1.38 -8.88 -3.59
CA ILE A 99 1.65 -8.01 -2.44
C ILE A 99 1.02 -8.58 -1.16
N ILE A 100 -0.25 -8.99 -1.23
CA ILE A 100 -0.99 -9.55 -0.09
C ILE A 100 -0.37 -10.87 0.40
N GLU A 101 0.10 -11.68 -0.52
CA GLU A 101 0.77 -12.94 -0.22
C GLU A 101 2.13 -12.70 0.46
N LEU A 102 3.00 -11.91 -0.17
CA LEU A 102 4.34 -11.60 0.34
C LEU A 102 4.32 -10.84 1.67
N ALA A 103 3.29 -10.03 1.91
CA ALA A 103 3.09 -9.38 3.21
C ALA A 103 2.84 -10.37 4.37
N LYS A 104 2.52 -11.63 4.06
CA LYS A 104 2.31 -12.72 5.03
C LYS A 104 3.46 -13.72 5.05
N ASP A 105 4.48 -13.53 4.24
CA ASP A 105 5.66 -14.39 4.23
C ASP A 105 6.24 -14.51 5.65
N PRO A 106 6.52 -15.73 6.17
CA PRO A 106 6.97 -15.92 7.54
C PRO A 106 8.30 -15.21 7.84
N THR A 107 9.24 -15.20 6.91
CA THR A 107 10.52 -14.49 7.05
C THR A 107 10.28 -12.98 7.11
N PHE A 108 9.45 -12.45 6.22
CA PHE A 108 9.10 -11.03 6.22
C PHE A 108 8.39 -10.61 7.51
N VAL A 109 7.45 -11.42 7.99
CA VAL A 109 6.74 -11.17 9.26
C VAL A 109 7.72 -11.15 10.44
N ALA A 110 8.67 -12.07 10.48
CA ALA A 110 9.70 -12.12 11.53
C ALA A 110 10.64 -10.90 11.48
N LEU A 111 11.03 -10.44 10.27
CA LEU A 111 11.89 -9.27 10.08
C LEU A 111 11.16 -7.94 10.27
N THR A 112 9.82 -7.94 10.26
CA THR A 112 8.98 -6.75 10.42
C THR A 112 8.04 -6.87 11.61
N PRO A 113 8.54 -6.95 12.86
CA PRO A 113 7.68 -6.93 14.04
C PRO A 113 7.02 -5.55 14.15
N ILE A 114 5.72 -5.51 13.99
CA ILE A 114 4.88 -4.31 14.05
C ILE A 114 3.67 -4.55 14.95
N SER A 115 3.13 -3.48 15.51
CA SER A 115 1.97 -3.57 16.40
C SER A 115 0.71 -4.09 15.68
N PRO A 116 -0.25 -4.70 16.40
CA PRO A 116 -1.52 -5.14 15.80
C PRO A 116 -2.25 -4.05 15.04
N GLN A 117 -2.22 -2.80 15.54
CA GLN A 117 -2.84 -1.65 14.88
C GLN A 117 -2.21 -1.36 13.51
N LEU A 118 -0.90 -1.55 13.35
CA LEU A 118 -0.22 -1.39 12.05
C LEU A 118 -0.50 -2.57 11.12
N VAL A 119 -0.68 -3.78 11.66
CA VAL A 119 -1.14 -4.95 10.87
C VAL A 119 -2.53 -4.69 10.31
N ASP A 120 -3.46 -4.21 11.13
CA ASP A 120 -4.82 -3.86 10.71
C ASP A 120 -4.82 -2.78 9.62
N LYS A 121 -3.90 -1.80 9.73
CA LYS A 121 -3.68 -0.75 8.74
C LYS A 121 -2.89 -1.19 7.50
N ARG A 122 -2.66 -2.48 7.30
CA ARG A 122 -1.97 -3.02 6.12
C ARG A 122 -0.53 -2.53 5.94
N GLU A 123 0.19 -2.23 7.03
CA GLU A 123 1.55 -1.67 6.95
C GLU A 123 2.51 -2.59 6.20
N ARG A 124 2.44 -3.95 6.36
CA ARG A 124 3.29 -4.87 5.59
C ARG A 124 2.99 -4.83 4.10
N GLU A 125 1.72 -4.70 3.68
CA GLU A 125 1.34 -4.52 2.27
C GLU A 125 1.91 -3.19 1.71
N GLU A 126 1.95 -2.14 2.53
CA GLU A 126 2.59 -0.87 2.20
C GLU A 126 4.11 -1.04 1.99
N LEU A 127 4.79 -1.75 2.90
CA LEU A 127 6.24 -2.01 2.80
C LEU A 127 6.58 -2.83 1.56
N VAL A 128 5.84 -3.89 1.24
CA VAL A 128 6.02 -4.68 0.01
C VAL A 128 5.80 -3.82 -1.24
N THR A 129 4.77 -2.97 -1.23
CA THR A 129 4.51 -2.04 -2.35
C THR A 129 5.69 -1.09 -2.56
N ARG A 130 6.24 -0.50 -1.49
CA ARG A 130 7.41 0.39 -1.53
C ARG A 130 8.65 -0.31 -2.04
N PHE A 131 8.87 -1.54 -1.59
CA PHE A 131 10.00 -2.36 -2.03
C PHE A 131 10.02 -2.48 -3.56
N PHE A 132 8.96 -2.99 -4.15
CA PHE A 132 8.92 -3.18 -5.61
C PHE A 132 8.86 -1.87 -6.38
N ALA A 133 8.09 -0.89 -5.89
CA ALA A 133 7.95 0.39 -6.58
C ALA A 133 9.30 1.11 -6.71
N TYR A 134 10.13 1.08 -5.68
CA TYR A 134 11.45 1.69 -5.74
C TYR A 134 12.48 0.80 -6.45
N LEU A 135 12.46 -0.51 -6.20
CA LEU A 135 13.41 -1.45 -6.81
C LEU A 135 13.30 -1.47 -8.34
N ASP A 136 12.06 -1.57 -8.86
CA ASP A 136 11.83 -1.71 -10.30
C ASP A 136 11.82 -0.37 -11.05
N SER A 137 11.66 0.74 -10.34
CA SER A 137 11.74 2.08 -10.95
C SER A 137 13.13 2.71 -10.84
N PHE A 138 14.05 2.08 -10.12
CA PHE A 138 15.42 2.57 -10.01
C PHE A 138 16.21 2.20 -11.27
N ASP A 139 16.69 3.22 -11.98
CA ASP A 139 17.56 3.07 -13.14
C ASP A 139 19.01 3.41 -12.74
N PRO A 140 19.90 2.42 -12.68
CA PRO A 140 21.28 2.63 -12.27
C PRO A 140 22.12 3.43 -13.28
N THR A 141 21.64 3.64 -14.50
CA THR A 141 22.39 4.36 -15.56
C THR A 141 22.20 5.87 -15.50
N LEU A 142 21.15 6.33 -14.80
CA LEU A 142 20.88 7.75 -14.65
C LEU A 142 21.80 8.43 -13.64
N ASN A 143 21.86 9.76 -13.69
CA ASN A 143 22.62 10.58 -12.75
C ASN A 143 24.10 10.16 -12.66
N ASP A 144 24.78 10.11 -13.80
CA ASP A 144 26.21 9.77 -13.93
C ASP A 144 26.57 8.38 -13.34
N GLY A 145 25.61 7.45 -13.35
CA GLY A 145 25.79 6.08 -12.84
C GLY A 145 25.45 5.91 -11.36
N GLU A 146 25.08 6.97 -10.66
CA GLU A 146 24.59 6.86 -9.28
C GLU A 146 23.20 6.21 -9.19
N GLY A 147 22.43 6.28 -10.26
CA GLY A 147 21.06 5.79 -10.39
C GLY A 147 20.01 6.81 -9.95
N ASP A 148 18.82 6.72 -10.52
CA ASP A 148 17.68 7.60 -10.21
C ASP A 148 16.36 6.86 -10.38
N ILE A 149 15.28 7.43 -9.82
CA ILE A 149 13.89 7.03 -10.04
C ILE A 149 13.19 8.17 -10.79
N ALA A 150 13.34 8.19 -12.11
CA ALA A 150 12.86 9.28 -12.96
C ALA A 150 11.34 9.54 -12.83
N THR A 151 10.57 8.49 -12.59
CA THR A 151 9.11 8.53 -12.46
C THR A 151 8.63 9.09 -11.11
N TYR A 152 9.49 9.10 -10.09
CA TYR A 152 9.13 9.62 -8.76
C TYR A 152 9.17 11.14 -8.73
N LYS A 153 8.02 11.77 -8.47
CA LYS A 153 7.81 13.25 -8.45
C LYS A 153 7.45 13.77 -7.06
N GLU A 154 7.94 13.12 -5.99
CA GLU A 154 7.68 13.50 -4.60
C GLU A 154 6.19 13.41 -4.18
N GLU A 155 5.41 12.69 -4.97
CA GLU A 155 4.00 12.36 -4.72
C GLU A 155 3.85 10.84 -4.47
N PRO A 156 4.20 10.32 -3.27
CA PRO A 156 4.29 8.88 -3.01
C PRO A 156 2.99 8.13 -3.32
N ARG A 157 1.85 8.72 -2.94
CA ARG A 157 0.54 8.13 -3.16
C ARG A 157 0.28 7.87 -4.64
N ARG A 158 0.49 8.87 -5.49
CA ARG A 158 0.31 8.77 -6.94
C ARG A 158 1.30 7.80 -7.56
N PHE A 159 2.56 7.84 -7.12
CA PHE A 159 3.62 6.96 -7.59
C PHE A 159 3.28 5.49 -7.34
N TYR A 160 2.96 5.09 -6.10
CA TYR A 160 2.61 3.71 -5.79
C TYR A 160 1.32 3.26 -6.47
N PHE A 161 0.33 4.16 -6.60
CA PHE A 161 -0.91 3.84 -7.27
C PHE A 161 -0.69 3.52 -8.75
N SER A 162 0.05 4.38 -9.47
CA SER A 162 0.40 4.19 -10.88
C SER A 162 1.23 2.93 -11.08
N PHE A 163 2.21 2.68 -10.19
CA PHE A 163 3.05 1.49 -10.24
C PHE A 163 2.23 0.20 -10.08
N VAL A 164 1.37 0.13 -9.07
CA VAL A 164 0.52 -1.06 -8.84
C VAL A 164 -0.41 -1.31 -10.02
N LYS A 165 -1.01 -0.25 -10.57
CA LYS A 165 -1.87 -0.37 -11.75
C LYS A 165 -1.11 -0.93 -12.94
N GLU A 166 0.03 -0.35 -13.28
CA GLU A 166 0.87 -0.78 -14.40
C GLU A 166 1.30 -2.25 -14.24
N ARG A 167 1.72 -2.65 -13.03
CA ARG A 167 2.14 -4.04 -12.77
C ARG A 167 0.97 -5.02 -12.83
N ASN A 168 -0.21 -4.65 -12.35
CA ASN A 168 -1.42 -5.46 -12.52
C ASN A 168 -1.72 -5.70 -14.00
N ASP A 169 -1.71 -4.63 -14.81
CA ASP A 169 -2.03 -4.69 -16.23
C ASP A 169 -1.00 -5.58 -16.98
N ARG A 170 0.28 -5.41 -16.70
CA ARG A 170 1.37 -6.22 -17.30
C ARG A 170 1.26 -7.70 -16.94
N ILE A 171 1.13 -8.02 -15.65
CA ILE A 171 1.05 -9.41 -15.19
C ILE A 171 -0.22 -10.09 -15.70
N ALA A 172 -1.35 -9.37 -15.75
CA ALA A 172 -2.59 -9.90 -16.33
C ALA A 172 -2.38 -10.29 -17.79
N ALA A 173 -1.73 -9.45 -18.60
CA ALA A 173 -1.43 -9.74 -19.99
C ALA A 173 -0.47 -10.94 -20.15
N GLU A 174 0.52 -11.11 -19.26
CA GLU A 174 1.40 -12.29 -19.26
C GLU A 174 0.60 -13.58 -18.96
N LEU A 175 -0.27 -13.55 -17.96
CA LEU A 175 -1.12 -14.69 -17.58
C LEU A 175 -2.12 -15.06 -18.68
N ASP A 176 -2.75 -14.07 -19.33
CA ASP A 176 -3.68 -14.28 -20.44
C ASP A 176 -3.02 -14.92 -21.67
N SER A 177 -1.72 -14.58 -21.92
CA SER A 177 -0.98 -15.07 -23.07
C SER A 177 -0.36 -16.46 -22.88
N GLY A 178 -0.05 -16.88 -21.67
CA GLY A 178 0.68 -18.12 -21.44
C GLY A 178 0.39 -18.86 -20.13
N GLY A 179 -0.50 -18.33 -19.29
CA GLY A 179 -0.81 -18.91 -17.98
C GLY A 179 0.32 -18.80 -16.94
N ILE A 180 1.45 -18.20 -17.31
CA ILE A 180 2.66 -18.01 -16.48
C ILE A 180 3.06 -16.53 -16.54
N SER A 181 3.55 -16.00 -15.44
CA SER A 181 4.08 -14.65 -15.38
C SER A 181 5.53 -14.64 -14.92
N PRO A 182 6.49 -14.49 -15.85
CA PRO A 182 7.91 -14.32 -15.52
C PRO A 182 8.14 -13.11 -14.59
N THR A 183 7.29 -12.11 -14.68
CA THR A 183 7.34 -10.94 -13.79
C THR A 183 7.07 -11.33 -12.34
N ILE A 184 6.05 -12.16 -12.06
CA ILE A 184 5.78 -12.66 -10.70
C ILE A 184 6.96 -13.47 -10.17
N ASP A 185 7.51 -14.37 -10.97
CA ASP A 185 8.61 -15.24 -10.54
C ASP A 185 9.87 -14.43 -10.22
N ALA A 186 10.22 -13.46 -11.07
CA ALA A 186 11.33 -12.56 -10.80
C ALA A 186 11.11 -11.73 -9.51
N MET A 187 9.93 -11.18 -9.32
CA MET A 187 9.60 -10.42 -8.11
C MET A 187 9.66 -11.27 -6.84
N ARG A 188 9.17 -12.51 -6.89
CA ARG A 188 9.34 -13.46 -5.75
C ARG A 188 10.79 -13.70 -5.44
N THR A 189 11.58 -13.99 -6.45
CA THR A 189 13.01 -14.27 -6.29
C THR A 189 13.72 -13.07 -5.68
N ASP A 190 13.52 -11.87 -6.20
CA ASP A 190 14.11 -10.65 -5.63
C ASP A 190 13.71 -10.45 -4.17
N PHE A 191 12.43 -10.64 -3.84
CA PHE A 191 11.95 -10.44 -2.49
C PHE A 191 12.52 -11.47 -1.52
N THR A 192 12.43 -12.77 -1.86
CA THR A 192 12.88 -13.85 -0.97
C THR A 192 14.39 -13.84 -0.79
N SER A 193 15.16 -13.69 -1.86
CA SER A 193 16.62 -13.60 -1.75
C SER A 193 17.09 -12.40 -0.93
N THR A 194 16.40 -11.27 -1.07
CA THR A 194 16.69 -10.09 -0.25
C THR A 194 16.38 -10.33 1.22
N LEU A 195 15.25 -10.97 1.55
CA LEU A 195 14.90 -11.29 2.93
C LEU A 195 15.86 -12.28 3.57
N ASP A 196 16.25 -13.33 2.83
CA ASP A 196 17.21 -14.34 3.31
C ASP A 196 18.58 -13.70 3.59
N PHE A 197 19.05 -12.82 2.70
CA PHE A 197 20.26 -12.05 2.92
C PHE A 197 20.14 -11.17 4.18
N ILE A 198 19.10 -10.36 4.29
CA ILE A 198 18.93 -9.45 5.44
C ILE A 198 18.81 -10.24 6.75
N LYS A 199 18.13 -11.40 6.75
CA LYS A 199 18.03 -12.28 7.90
C LYS A 199 19.39 -12.77 8.36
N ALA A 200 20.31 -13.03 7.42
CA ALA A 200 21.66 -13.50 7.72
C ALA A 200 22.57 -12.41 8.27
N VAL A 201 22.44 -11.16 7.78
CA VAL A 201 23.45 -10.11 8.01
C VAL A 201 22.95 -8.94 8.89
N SER A 202 21.65 -8.83 9.16
CA SER A 202 21.08 -7.79 10.02
C SER A 202 20.56 -8.38 11.33
N PRO A 203 21.20 -8.10 12.47
CA PRO A 203 20.87 -8.73 13.75
C PRO A 203 19.45 -8.46 14.24
N HIS A 204 18.84 -7.34 13.81
CA HIS A 204 17.50 -6.93 14.20
C HIS A 204 16.56 -6.74 13.00
N GLY A 205 16.88 -7.34 11.83
CA GLY A 205 16.09 -7.17 10.63
C GLY A 205 15.94 -5.67 10.27
N PHE A 206 14.69 -5.21 10.17
CA PHE A 206 14.38 -3.82 9.82
C PHE A 206 14.15 -2.91 11.04
N THR A 207 14.17 -3.45 12.26
CA THR A 207 13.99 -2.65 13.48
C THR A 207 15.28 -1.95 13.91
N LYS A 208 15.16 -0.99 14.83
CA LYS A 208 16.34 -0.30 15.41
C LYS A 208 17.00 -1.08 16.53
N SER A 209 16.29 -2.02 17.13
CA SER A 209 16.75 -2.81 18.27
C SER A 209 16.01 -4.15 18.33
N GLU A 210 16.53 -5.09 19.10
CA GLU A 210 15.96 -6.41 19.28
C GLU A 210 14.50 -6.39 19.81
N THR A 211 14.18 -5.48 20.70
CA THR A 211 12.84 -5.33 21.29
C THR A 211 11.96 -4.35 20.50
N GLY A 212 12.43 -3.89 19.34
CA GLY A 212 11.70 -2.94 18.51
C GLY A 212 10.41 -3.53 17.94
N ASN A 213 9.29 -2.84 18.12
CA ASN A 213 7.97 -3.21 17.59
C ASN A 213 7.49 -2.25 16.49
N GLN A 214 8.41 -1.56 15.87
CA GLN A 214 8.17 -0.62 14.78
C GLN A 214 9.26 -0.76 13.72
N VAL A 215 8.85 -0.70 12.47
CA VAL A 215 9.74 -0.66 11.31
C VAL A 215 9.61 0.72 10.66
N PRO A 216 10.53 1.64 10.89
CA PRO A 216 10.51 2.94 10.20
C PRO A 216 10.63 2.73 8.70
N ARG A 217 9.69 3.27 7.92
CA ARG A 217 9.64 3.10 6.46
C ARG A 217 10.95 3.50 5.78
N VAL A 218 11.53 4.64 6.20
CA VAL A 218 12.82 5.14 5.67
C VAL A 218 13.99 4.16 5.91
N ARG A 219 13.99 3.47 7.06
CA ARG A 219 14.98 2.43 7.37
C ARG A 219 14.75 1.17 6.54
N PHE A 220 13.50 0.74 6.41
CA PHE A 220 13.12 -0.37 5.54
C PHE A 220 13.53 -0.11 4.08
N GLU A 221 13.22 1.07 3.55
CA GLU A 221 13.56 1.47 2.17
C GLU A 221 15.08 1.43 1.93
N SER A 222 15.85 1.96 2.88
CA SER A 222 17.33 1.91 2.79
C SER A 222 17.84 0.48 2.76
N ILE A 223 17.46 -0.32 3.75
CA ILE A 223 17.97 -1.70 3.92
C ILE A 223 17.44 -2.60 2.81
N ALA A 224 16.12 -2.68 2.62
CA ALA A 224 15.53 -3.65 1.70
C ALA A 224 15.84 -3.32 0.23
N VAL A 225 15.55 -2.08 -0.19
CA VAL A 225 15.75 -1.71 -1.60
C VAL A 225 17.25 -1.60 -1.94
N GLY A 226 18.05 -1.03 -1.03
CA GLY A 226 19.50 -0.96 -1.23
C GLY A 226 20.16 -2.33 -1.33
N SER A 227 19.76 -3.29 -0.49
CA SER A 227 20.24 -4.68 -0.56
C SER A 227 19.80 -5.38 -1.85
N ALA A 228 18.52 -5.27 -2.22
CA ALA A 228 18.03 -5.86 -3.47
C ALA A 228 18.75 -5.33 -4.70
N LEU A 229 19.02 -4.03 -4.76
CA LEU A 229 19.79 -3.41 -5.84
C LEU A 229 21.24 -3.89 -5.86
N ALA A 230 21.87 -4.06 -4.70
CA ALA A 230 23.22 -4.61 -4.63
C ALA A 230 23.28 -6.06 -5.14
N LEU A 231 22.33 -6.89 -4.69
CA LEU A 231 22.22 -8.30 -5.11
C LEU A 231 21.90 -8.46 -6.60
N ARG A 232 21.12 -7.56 -7.20
CA ARG A 232 20.88 -7.55 -8.66
C ARG A 232 22.16 -7.22 -9.45
N VAL A 233 23.05 -6.39 -8.92
CA VAL A 233 24.32 -6.00 -9.56
C VAL A 233 25.38 -7.07 -9.35
N ASP A 234 25.51 -7.55 -8.13
CA ASP A 234 26.51 -8.55 -7.74
C ASP A 234 25.91 -9.54 -6.72
N PRO A 235 25.44 -10.69 -7.18
CA PRO A 235 24.92 -11.73 -6.28
C PRO A 235 25.94 -12.27 -5.28
N THR A 236 27.25 -12.11 -5.54
CA THR A 236 28.30 -12.62 -4.63
C THR A 236 28.46 -11.79 -3.36
N VAL A 237 27.72 -10.68 -3.21
CA VAL A 237 27.62 -9.91 -1.97
C VAL A 237 27.22 -10.81 -0.79
N VAL A 238 26.41 -11.85 -1.02
CA VAL A 238 25.99 -12.80 0.03
C VAL A 238 27.15 -13.55 0.65
N ASP A 239 28.23 -13.76 -0.11
CA ASP A 239 29.41 -14.54 0.33
C ASP A 239 30.43 -13.64 1.06
N ARG A 240 30.37 -12.33 0.84
CA ARG A 240 31.36 -11.37 1.36
C ARG A 240 30.87 -10.63 2.60
N VAL A 241 29.57 -10.40 2.70
CA VAL A 241 28.98 -9.62 3.78
C VAL A 241 28.30 -10.56 4.77
N SER A 242 28.84 -10.64 5.97
CA SER A 242 28.29 -11.44 7.08
C SER A 242 27.63 -10.59 8.17
N ASP A 243 27.85 -9.28 8.19
CA ASP A 243 27.30 -8.37 9.21
C ASP A 243 27.12 -6.94 8.65
N MET A 244 25.93 -6.40 8.77
CA MET A 244 25.61 -5.02 8.39
C MET A 244 25.68 -4.04 9.58
N THR A 245 26.01 -4.47 10.77
CA THR A 245 26.09 -3.61 11.97
C THR A 245 26.97 -2.38 11.76
N PRO A 246 28.13 -2.46 11.07
CA PRO A 246 28.96 -1.27 10.82
C PRO A 246 28.22 -0.18 10.03
N LEU A 247 27.44 -0.56 9.02
CA LEU A 247 26.59 0.37 8.28
C LEU A 247 25.45 0.90 9.17
N LEU A 248 24.68 -0.03 9.79
CA LEU A 248 23.44 0.28 10.49
C LEU A 248 23.64 1.16 11.74
N SER A 249 24.84 1.16 12.31
CA SER A 249 25.25 1.99 13.45
C SER A 249 26.01 3.27 13.06
N SER A 250 26.26 3.49 11.78
CA SER A 250 26.98 4.68 11.32
C SER A 250 26.14 5.96 11.43
N ASN A 251 26.82 7.10 11.58
CA ASN A 251 26.15 8.40 11.56
C ASN A 251 25.50 8.68 10.22
N GLU A 252 26.13 8.28 9.11
CA GLU A 252 25.64 8.45 7.76
C GLU A 252 24.29 7.73 7.57
N PHE A 253 24.20 6.47 8.03
CA PHE A 253 22.95 5.73 7.98
C PHE A 253 21.86 6.36 8.85
N SER A 254 22.23 6.82 10.05
CA SER A 254 21.31 7.54 10.93
C SER A 254 20.76 8.80 10.26
N ASP A 255 21.60 9.57 9.57
CA ASP A 255 21.23 10.82 8.92
C ASP A 255 20.28 10.60 7.73
N VAL A 256 20.55 9.60 6.86
CA VAL A 256 19.70 9.33 5.69
C VAL A 256 18.38 8.63 6.06
N THR A 257 18.30 8.03 7.25
CA THR A 257 17.08 7.35 7.75
C THR A 257 16.26 8.17 8.74
N ARG A 258 16.49 9.49 8.83
CA ARG A 258 15.60 10.40 9.55
C ARG A 258 14.26 10.53 8.82
N SER A 259 13.18 10.67 9.58
CA SER A 259 11.82 10.73 9.02
C SER A 259 11.45 12.12 8.47
N ASP A 260 12.24 13.15 8.74
CA ASP A 260 11.98 14.51 8.25
C ASP A 260 12.12 14.57 6.74
N ALA A 261 11.13 15.16 6.08
CA ALA A 261 11.07 15.27 4.62
C ALA A 261 11.33 13.93 3.89
N ALA A 262 10.82 12.82 4.44
CA ALA A 262 11.08 11.45 3.97
C ALA A 262 10.70 11.22 2.50
N ASN A 263 9.77 12.01 1.96
CA ASN A 263 9.27 11.91 0.59
C ASN A 263 10.05 12.76 -0.42
N VAL A 264 11.02 13.57 0.02
CA VAL A 264 11.89 14.32 -0.90
C VAL A 264 12.77 13.34 -1.66
N LYS A 265 12.81 13.48 -2.99
CA LYS A 265 13.46 12.55 -3.91
C LYS A 265 14.94 12.34 -3.59
N SER A 266 15.68 13.41 -3.32
CA SER A 266 17.10 13.32 -2.98
C SER A 266 17.32 12.51 -1.69
N LYS A 267 16.49 12.69 -0.67
CA LYS A 267 16.59 11.91 0.57
C LYS A 267 16.25 10.44 0.36
N LEU A 268 15.26 10.14 -0.47
CA LEU A 268 14.92 8.78 -0.87
C LEU A 268 16.09 8.10 -1.58
N LEU A 269 16.66 8.76 -2.58
CA LEU A 269 17.79 8.21 -3.33
C LEU A 269 19.02 8.02 -2.46
N ASN A 270 19.35 8.99 -1.62
CA ASN A 270 20.52 8.92 -0.74
C ASN A 270 20.44 7.71 0.20
N ARG A 271 19.28 7.41 0.80
CA ARG A 271 19.17 6.25 1.71
C ARG A 271 19.25 4.91 0.98
N ILE A 272 18.73 4.81 -0.24
CA ILE A 272 18.83 3.60 -1.06
C ILE A 272 20.27 3.39 -1.54
N ARG A 273 20.89 4.44 -2.08
CA ARG A 273 22.27 4.41 -2.61
C ARG A 273 23.28 4.10 -1.51
N LEU A 274 23.11 4.65 -0.31
CA LEU A 274 24.03 4.41 0.80
C LEU A 274 24.18 2.91 1.07
N THR A 275 23.08 2.21 1.26
CA THR A 275 23.11 0.76 1.53
C THR A 275 23.64 -0.03 0.33
N ARG A 276 23.14 0.28 -0.89
CA ARG A 276 23.63 -0.36 -2.13
C ARG A 276 25.14 -0.21 -2.27
N ASN A 277 25.65 1.00 -2.19
CA ASN A 277 27.07 1.28 -2.44
C ASN A 277 27.95 0.72 -1.33
N TRP A 278 27.50 0.76 -0.07
CA TRP A 278 28.22 0.13 1.01
C TRP A 278 28.38 -1.38 0.81
N LEU A 279 27.31 -2.07 0.38
CA LEU A 279 27.34 -3.51 0.11
C LEU A 279 28.24 -3.87 -1.09
N LEU A 280 28.24 -3.08 -2.15
CA LEU A 280 29.08 -3.31 -3.32
C LEU A 280 30.55 -3.00 -3.09
N ALA A 281 30.88 -2.24 -2.03
CA ALA A 281 32.25 -1.91 -1.66
C ALA A 281 32.92 -2.96 -0.76
N GLN A 282 32.18 -3.95 -0.25
CA GLN A 282 32.72 -5.05 0.55
C GLN A 282 33.29 -6.13 -0.38
#